data_f4e70905a541ed93a5269acaeb1cb22c
#
_entry.id   f4e70905a541ed93a5269acaeb1cb22c
#
_cell.length_a   1.000
_cell.length_b   1.000
_cell.length_c   1.000
_cell.angle_alpha   90.00
_cell.angle_beta   90.00
_cell.angle_gamma   90.00
#
_symmetry.space_group_name_H-M   'P 1'
#
loop_
_entity.id
_entity.type
_entity.pdbx_description
1 polymer ?
#
loop_
_entity_poly.entity_id
_entity_poly.type
_entity_poly.pdbx_seq_one_letter_code
_entity_poly.pdbx_strand_id
1 'polypeptide(L)'
;EANSGGKVDETVWGNPEITQELISAVADAGFTTVRVPVSYLDRIDDANNYTVDSAWLDRVEEVVQDCYNEGLYVIINIHGDGYNTVEDGWFLVNGEDQDMICEKYEAVWKQIAERFADYDEHLIFESMNEECDGTYNGDPNREYYANLNKYNQIFVDTVRDTGKKNTHRWLLVPGWNTNVEYTVGDYGFEMPTDEKCSAGESRMMVSVHYYDPWDYCGTEDLKTILWGEYGDNLIEVNGFPKMNKAKWGDESYLDDLFTKMQDKFVKNDIPVIIGEYGCIDK
;
A
#
# COMPACT_ATOMS: atom_id res chain seq x y z
N GLU A 1 -7.05 3.07 -8.62
CA GLU A 1 -6.04 2.51 -9.50
C GLU A 1 -6.68 1.48 -10.42
N ALA A 2 -6.43 1.59 -11.72
CA ALA A 2 -6.74 0.55 -12.68
C ALA A 2 -5.73 0.61 -13.82
N ASN A 3 -5.27 -0.54 -14.28
CA ASN A 3 -4.38 -0.65 -15.43
C ASN A 3 -4.71 -1.89 -16.26
N SER A 4 -4.43 -1.83 -17.54
CA SER A 4 -4.56 -2.94 -18.47
C SER A 4 -3.63 -2.75 -19.65
N GLY A 5 -2.85 -3.78 -19.99
CA GLY A 5 -1.91 -3.73 -21.10
C GLY A 5 -0.91 -2.59 -20.98
N GLY A 6 -0.33 -2.37 -19.79
CA GLY A 6 0.64 -1.31 -19.52
C GLY A 6 0.08 0.11 -19.49
N LYS A 7 -1.24 0.28 -19.49
CA LYS A 7 -1.90 1.60 -19.50
C LYS A 7 -2.72 1.84 -18.25
N VAL A 8 -2.70 3.06 -17.78
CA VAL A 8 -3.47 3.52 -16.62
C VAL A 8 -4.76 4.19 -17.08
N ASP A 9 -5.90 3.70 -16.53
CA ASP A 9 -7.23 4.27 -16.75
C ASP A 9 -8.09 3.93 -15.53
N GLU A 10 -8.65 4.93 -14.85
CA GLU A 10 -9.44 4.73 -13.62
C GLU A 10 -10.73 3.93 -13.84
N THR A 11 -11.16 3.74 -15.09
CA THR A 11 -12.43 3.07 -15.46
C THR A 11 -12.24 1.68 -16.08
N VAL A 12 -11.00 1.27 -16.39
CA VAL A 12 -10.74 0.06 -17.21
C VAL A 12 -11.25 -1.24 -16.59
N TRP A 13 -11.38 -1.30 -15.27
CA TRP A 13 -11.95 -2.47 -14.56
C TRP A 13 -13.46 -2.37 -14.33
N GLY A 14 -14.12 -1.42 -14.99
CA GLY A 14 -15.57 -1.22 -14.87
C GLY A 14 -15.97 -0.31 -13.71
N ASN A 15 -15.02 0.32 -13.05
CA ASN A 15 -15.29 1.33 -12.03
C ASN A 15 -15.81 2.62 -12.70
N PRO A 16 -16.69 3.39 -12.05
CA PRO A 16 -16.99 4.74 -12.49
C PRO A 16 -15.79 5.67 -12.26
N GLU A 17 -15.75 6.78 -12.96
CA GLU A 17 -14.85 7.88 -12.59
C GLU A 17 -15.14 8.34 -11.15
N ILE A 18 -14.10 8.68 -10.41
CA ILE A 18 -14.25 9.24 -9.07
C ILE A 18 -14.83 10.66 -9.19
N THR A 19 -15.89 10.92 -8.43
CA THR A 19 -16.57 12.23 -8.41
C THR A 19 -16.70 12.73 -6.98
N GLN A 20 -16.91 14.04 -6.81
CA GLN A 20 -17.19 14.63 -5.50
C GLN A 20 -18.39 13.93 -4.83
N GLU A 21 -19.45 13.60 -5.58
CA GLU A 21 -20.63 12.92 -5.04
C GLU A 21 -20.30 11.54 -4.47
N LEU A 22 -19.40 10.80 -5.12
CA LEU A 22 -18.94 9.51 -4.60
C LEU A 22 -18.17 9.70 -3.28
N ILE A 23 -17.25 10.66 -3.24
CA ILE A 23 -16.49 10.97 -2.03
C ILE A 23 -17.40 11.47 -0.89
N SER A 24 -18.38 12.33 -1.21
CA SER A 24 -19.39 12.77 -0.22
C SER A 24 -20.17 11.58 0.34
N ALA A 25 -20.56 10.61 -0.49
CA ALA A 25 -21.24 9.40 -0.03
C ALA A 25 -20.36 8.53 0.91
N VAL A 26 -19.06 8.49 0.68
CA VAL A 26 -18.09 7.80 1.57
C VAL A 26 -18.02 8.52 2.92
N ALA A 27 -17.92 9.85 2.92
CA ALA A 27 -17.90 10.65 4.13
C ALA A 27 -19.22 10.53 4.92
N ASP A 28 -20.37 10.59 4.24
CA ASP A 28 -21.70 10.42 4.83
C ASP A 28 -21.90 9.01 5.45
N ALA A 29 -21.22 8.00 4.90
CA ALA A 29 -21.19 6.66 5.48
C ALA A 29 -20.35 6.56 6.78
N GLY A 30 -19.64 7.63 7.15
CA GLY A 30 -18.88 7.76 8.40
C GLY A 30 -17.40 7.41 8.27
N PHE A 31 -16.88 7.23 7.07
CA PHE A 31 -15.43 7.08 6.86
C PHE A 31 -14.72 8.41 7.08
N THR A 32 -13.53 8.36 7.65
CA THR A 32 -12.69 9.53 7.93
C THR A 32 -11.40 9.57 7.12
N THR A 33 -11.09 8.48 6.44
CA THR A 33 -9.87 8.31 5.66
C THR A 33 -10.17 7.57 4.37
N VAL A 34 -9.57 8.01 3.27
CA VAL A 34 -9.62 7.34 1.96
C VAL A 34 -8.20 7.04 1.51
N ARG A 35 -7.95 5.81 1.10
CA ARG A 35 -6.72 5.44 0.40
C ARG A 35 -6.99 5.44 -1.10
N VAL A 36 -6.23 6.23 -1.83
CA VAL A 36 -6.35 6.41 -3.29
C VAL A 36 -5.12 5.77 -3.93
N PRO A 37 -5.24 4.53 -4.42
CA PRO A 37 -4.16 3.86 -5.13
C PRO A 37 -3.90 4.55 -6.48
N VAL A 38 -2.64 4.90 -6.77
CA VAL A 38 -2.27 5.60 -8.00
C VAL A 38 -1.20 4.84 -8.76
N SER A 39 -1.47 4.47 -10.00
CA SER A 39 -0.48 3.91 -10.92
C SER A 39 0.06 4.99 -11.85
N TYR A 40 1.32 4.88 -12.24
CA TYR A 40 2.00 5.84 -13.11
C TYR A 40 2.55 5.22 -14.40
N LEU A 41 2.40 3.91 -14.64
CA LEU A 41 2.95 3.11 -15.73
C LEU A 41 3.27 3.90 -17.01
N ASP A 42 2.27 4.17 -17.84
CA ASP A 42 2.40 4.90 -19.11
C ASP A 42 2.32 6.44 -18.96
N ARG A 43 2.43 6.93 -17.71
CA ARG A 43 2.35 8.36 -17.37
C ARG A 43 3.72 8.97 -17.08
N ILE A 44 4.81 8.24 -17.34
CA ILE A 44 6.19 8.69 -17.10
C ILE A 44 6.92 8.75 -18.45
N ASP A 45 7.47 9.90 -18.80
CA ASP A 45 8.35 10.08 -19.97
C ASP A 45 9.81 9.80 -19.59
N ASP A 46 10.23 8.55 -19.80
CA ASP A 46 11.59 8.09 -19.48
C ASP A 46 12.67 8.85 -20.26
N ALA A 47 12.35 9.31 -21.49
CA ALA A 47 13.30 10.06 -22.31
C ALA A 47 13.51 11.51 -21.82
N ASN A 48 12.61 12.00 -20.96
CA ASN A 48 12.62 13.36 -20.43
C ASN A 48 12.79 13.35 -18.90
N ASN A 49 13.86 12.72 -18.41
CA ASN A 49 14.20 12.65 -16.99
C ASN A 49 13.05 12.15 -16.10
N TYR A 50 12.34 11.12 -16.55
CA TYR A 50 11.22 10.52 -15.85
C TYR A 50 10.11 11.51 -15.48
N THR A 51 9.81 12.43 -16.41
CA THR A 51 8.76 13.44 -16.19
C THR A 51 7.38 12.77 -16.16
N VAL A 52 6.65 12.99 -15.09
CA VAL A 52 5.27 12.50 -14.93
C VAL A 52 4.32 13.39 -15.73
N ASP A 53 3.35 12.79 -16.42
CA ASP A 53 2.30 13.51 -17.15
C ASP A 53 1.55 14.48 -16.22
N SER A 54 1.61 15.76 -16.54
CA SER A 54 1.00 16.80 -15.72
C SER A 54 -0.52 16.70 -15.66
N ALA A 55 -1.17 16.25 -16.74
CA ALA A 55 -2.63 16.04 -16.74
C ALA A 55 -3.03 14.89 -15.81
N TRP A 56 -2.18 13.88 -15.68
CA TRP A 56 -2.40 12.81 -14.71
C TRP A 56 -2.24 13.30 -13.27
N LEU A 57 -1.19 14.10 -12.99
CA LEU A 57 -1.03 14.73 -11.67
C LEU A 57 -2.18 15.69 -11.35
N ASP A 58 -2.71 16.43 -12.33
CA ASP A 58 -3.89 17.28 -12.17
C ASP A 58 -5.11 16.45 -11.77
N ARG A 59 -5.29 15.26 -12.38
CA ARG A 59 -6.40 14.36 -12.02
C ARG A 59 -6.24 13.77 -10.61
N VAL A 60 -5.04 13.37 -10.23
CA VAL A 60 -4.78 12.88 -8.87
C VAL A 60 -5.06 13.98 -7.85
N GLU A 61 -4.63 15.22 -8.14
CA GLU A 61 -4.90 16.36 -7.25
C GLU A 61 -6.38 16.69 -7.14
N GLU A 62 -7.16 16.58 -8.22
CA GLU A 62 -8.61 16.75 -8.21
C GLU A 62 -9.26 15.76 -7.22
N VAL A 63 -8.92 14.47 -7.29
CA VAL A 63 -9.43 13.45 -6.36
C VAL A 63 -9.01 13.73 -4.92
N VAL A 64 -7.77 14.14 -4.68
CA VAL A 64 -7.29 14.56 -3.36
C VAL A 64 -8.12 15.75 -2.85
N GLN A 65 -8.37 16.74 -3.70
CA GLN A 65 -9.14 17.91 -3.33
C GLN A 65 -10.61 17.57 -3.02
N ASP A 66 -11.22 16.64 -3.76
CA ASP A 66 -12.57 16.16 -3.48
C ASP A 66 -12.66 15.52 -2.07
N CYS A 67 -11.63 14.77 -1.67
CA CYS A 67 -11.54 14.22 -0.31
C CYS A 67 -11.37 15.33 0.75
N TYR A 68 -10.52 16.33 0.47
CA TYR A 68 -10.33 17.48 1.36
C TYR A 68 -11.61 18.30 1.55
N ASN A 69 -12.44 18.44 0.52
CA ASN A 69 -13.72 19.13 0.60
C ASN A 69 -14.67 18.51 1.64
N GLU A 70 -14.52 17.21 1.90
CA GLU A 70 -15.26 16.45 2.91
C GLU A 70 -14.50 16.31 4.26
N GLY A 71 -13.32 16.90 4.39
CA GLY A 71 -12.51 16.83 5.60
C GLY A 71 -11.89 15.46 5.88
N LEU A 72 -11.72 14.65 4.84
CA LEU A 72 -11.13 13.31 4.94
C LEU A 72 -9.60 13.36 4.97
N TYR A 73 -9.00 12.43 5.68
CA TYR A 73 -7.59 12.08 5.46
C TYR A 73 -7.46 11.31 4.15
N VAL A 74 -6.36 11.56 3.44
CA VAL A 74 -6.10 10.93 2.14
C VAL A 74 -4.73 10.28 2.15
N ILE A 75 -4.65 9.02 1.73
CA ILE A 75 -3.39 8.31 1.49
C ILE A 75 -3.24 8.13 -0.01
N ILE A 76 -2.14 8.60 -0.60
CA ILE A 76 -1.77 8.34 -2.00
C ILE A 76 -0.45 7.59 -2.06
N ASN A 77 -0.26 6.76 -3.09
CA ASN A 77 0.94 5.92 -3.25
C ASN A 77 1.35 5.76 -4.73
N ILE A 78 2.41 4.98 -4.96
CA ILE A 78 2.70 4.32 -6.23
C ILE A 78 2.18 2.88 -6.08
N HIS A 79 1.19 2.47 -6.90
CA HIS A 79 0.44 1.23 -6.66
C HIS A 79 0.81 0.10 -7.62
N GLY A 80 0.30 0.11 -8.84
CA GLY A 80 0.42 -1.02 -9.76
C GLY A 80 1.70 -1.09 -10.60
N ASP A 81 2.67 -0.23 -10.34
CA ASP A 81 3.87 -0.04 -11.15
C ASP A 81 4.93 -1.12 -10.91
N GLY A 82 4.84 -1.85 -9.81
CA GLY A 82 5.84 -2.79 -9.32
C GLY A 82 5.52 -4.27 -9.50
N TYR A 83 4.41 -4.64 -10.07
CA TYR A 83 4.08 -6.06 -10.23
C TYR A 83 4.79 -6.68 -11.42
N ASN A 84 5.50 -7.79 -11.20
CA ASN A 84 6.10 -8.59 -12.28
C ASN A 84 5.07 -9.15 -13.27
N THR A 85 3.77 -9.11 -12.93
CA THR A 85 2.66 -9.56 -13.76
C THR A 85 2.00 -8.42 -14.55
N VAL A 86 2.39 -7.18 -14.29
CA VAL A 86 1.88 -6.01 -15.01
C VAL A 86 2.76 -5.76 -16.23
N GLU A 87 2.14 -5.63 -17.41
CA GLU A 87 2.84 -5.24 -18.63
C GLU A 87 3.47 -3.85 -18.42
N ASP A 88 4.73 -3.70 -18.81
CA ASP A 88 5.53 -2.47 -18.63
C ASP A 88 5.76 -2.05 -17.15
N GLY A 89 5.58 -2.95 -16.20
CA GLY A 89 5.96 -2.72 -14.81
C GLY A 89 7.45 -2.36 -14.70
N TRP A 90 7.74 -1.21 -14.09
CA TRP A 90 9.11 -0.69 -14.04
C TRP A 90 9.74 -0.72 -12.65
N PHE A 91 8.90 -0.74 -11.62
CA PHE A 91 9.32 -0.66 -10.23
C PHE A 91 9.46 -2.07 -9.64
N LEU A 92 10.59 -2.74 -9.91
CA LEU A 92 10.77 -4.16 -9.62
C LEU A 92 11.93 -4.38 -8.65
N VAL A 93 11.66 -4.97 -7.48
CA VAL A 93 12.69 -5.31 -6.46
C VAL A 93 13.74 -6.29 -6.98
N ASN A 94 13.40 -7.11 -7.96
CA ASN A 94 14.26 -8.08 -8.64
C ASN A 94 14.74 -7.63 -10.02
N GLY A 95 14.51 -6.37 -10.41
CA GLY A 95 14.98 -5.80 -11.66
C GLY A 95 16.51 -5.81 -11.77
N GLU A 96 17.02 -5.99 -12.99
CA GLU A 96 18.47 -6.08 -13.23
C GLU A 96 19.21 -4.75 -13.01
N ASP A 97 18.57 -3.62 -13.35
CA ASP A 97 19.15 -2.28 -13.22
C ASP A 97 18.55 -1.53 -12.05
N GLN A 98 19.02 -1.87 -10.84
CA GLN A 98 18.56 -1.24 -9.61
C GLN A 98 18.93 0.24 -9.48
N ASP A 99 19.99 0.67 -10.16
CA ASP A 99 20.39 2.09 -10.12
C ASP A 99 19.39 2.93 -10.93
N MET A 100 19.02 2.46 -12.13
CA MET A 100 17.98 3.11 -12.95
C MET A 100 16.62 3.12 -12.25
N ILE A 101 16.21 2.01 -11.62
CA ILE A 101 14.94 1.93 -10.87
C ILE A 101 14.93 2.94 -9.73
N CYS A 102 16.02 3.03 -8.95
CA CYS A 102 16.13 4.00 -7.87
C CYS A 102 16.07 5.45 -8.36
N GLU A 103 16.78 5.77 -9.46
CA GLU A 103 16.76 7.11 -10.07
C GLU A 103 15.36 7.50 -10.54
N LYS A 104 14.68 6.60 -11.24
CA LYS A 104 13.29 6.80 -11.69
C LYS A 104 12.35 6.98 -10.51
N TYR A 105 12.45 6.14 -9.49
CA TYR A 105 11.62 6.19 -8.29
C TYR A 105 11.78 7.51 -7.52
N GLU A 106 13.02 7.96 -7.33
CA GLU A 106 13.34 9.26 -6.75
C GLU A 106 12.72 10.41 -7.56
N ALA A 107 12.91 10.39 -8.89
CA ALA A 107 12.39 11.43 -9.79
C ALA A 107 10.85 11.49 -9.77
N VAL A 108 10.17 10.37 -9.74
CA VAL A 108 8.70 10.31 -9.67
C VAL A 108 8.20 10.81 -8.33
N TRP A 109 8.75 10.33 -7.20
CA TRP A 109 8.36 10.80 -5.87
C TRP A 109 8.63 12.28 -5.65
N LYS A 110 9.74 12.79 -6.19
CA LYS A 110 10.04 14.21 -6.11
C LYS A 110 8.92 15.05 -6.75
N GLN A 111 8.46 14.68 -7.94
CA GLN A 111 7.39 15.40 -8.65
C GLN A 111 6.06 15.31 -7.90
N ILE A 112 5.71 14.14 -7.38
CA ILE A 112 4.53 13.96 -6.54
C ILE A 112 4.64 14.85 -5.30
N ALA A 113 5.75 14.78 -4.58
CA ALA A 113 5.95 15.54 -3.34
C ALA A 113 5.96 17.06 -3.57
N GLU A 114 6.58 17.55 -4.66
CA GLU A 114 6.56 18.95 -5.03
C GLU A 114 5.14 19.45 -5.37
N ARG A 115 4.34 18.64 -6.09
CA ARG A 115 2.93 18.96 -6.42
C ARG A 115 2.09 19.19 -5.18
N PHE A 116 2.23 18.33 -4.19
CA PHE A 116 1.42 18.34 -2.97
C PHE A 116 2.11 19.00 -1.76
N ALA A 117 3.20 19.75 -1.96
CA ALA A 117 4.02 20.29 -0.88
C ALA A 117 3.29 21.27 0.06
N ASP A 118 2.23 21.92 -0.39
CA ASP A 118 1.44 22.89 0.38
C ASP A 118 0.22 22.27 1.10
N TYR A 119 -0.14 21.01 0.81
CA TYR A 119 -1.19 20.25 1.49
C TYR A 119 -0.74 19.92 2.92
N ASP A 120 -1.67 20.01 3.86
CA ASP A 120 -1.40 19.79 5.29
C ASP A 120 -1.34 18.30 5.67
N GLU A 121 -1.46 18.00 6.97
CA GLU A 121 -1.34 16.65 7.54
C GLU A 121 -2.49 15.71 7.18
N HIS A 122 -3.57 16.18 6.56
CA HIS A 122 -4.62 15.30 6.04
C HIS A 122 -4.15 14.49 4.83
N LEU A 123 -3.12 14.93 4.11
CA LEU A 123 -2.52 14.15 3.05
C LEU A 123 -1.31 13.37 3.57
N ILE A 124 -1.37 12.07 3.44
CA ILE A 124 -0.34 11.09 3.83
C ILE A 124 0.22 10.47 2.56
N PHE A 125 1.53 10.27 2.51
CA PHE A 125 2.16 9.55 1.41
C PHE A 125 2.53 8.14 1.83
N GLU A 126 2.24 7.16 0.99
CA GLU A 126 2.64 5.78 1.14
C GLU A 126 3.64 5.42 0.03
N SER A 127 4.82 4.93 0.39
CA SER A 127 5.95 4.81 -0.55
C SER A 127 5.63 3.92 -1.75
N MET A 128 4.97 2.82 -1.52
CA MET A 128 4.60 1.82 -2.54
C MET A 128 3.46 0.95 -2.04
N ASN A 129 2.95 0.09 -2.89
CA ASN A 129 1.96 -0.93 -2.55
C ASN A 129 2.64 -2.25 -2.12
N GLU A 130 2.27 -3.36 -2.73
CA GLU A 130 2.66 -4.74 -2.39
C GLU A 130 3.90 -5.20 -3.17
N GLU A 131 5.00 -4.47 -3.02
CA GLU A 131 6.23 -4.78 -3.74
C GLU A 131 6.85 -6.11 -3.29
N CYS A 132 7.11 -6.97 -4.27
CA CYS A 132 7.79 -8.25 -4.11
C CYS A 132 8.32 -8.75 -5.47
N ASP A 133 8.98 -9.90 -5.47
CA ASP A 133 9.51 -10.54 -6.70
C ASP A 133 8.47 -11.42 -7.45
N GLY A 134 7.19 -11.34 -7.07
CA GLY A 134 6.13 -12.19 -7.60
C GLY A 134 6.07 -13.59 -6.95
N THR A 135 6.90 -13.84 -5.95
CA THR A 135 6.86 -15.08 -5.16
C THR A 135 6.05 -14.85 -3.90
N TYR A 136 4.87 -15.44 -3.83
CA TYR A 136 3.93 -15.26 -2.72
C TYR A 136 3.99 -16.39 -1.68
N ASN A 137 4.87 -17.37 -1.86
CA ASN A 137 5.05 -18.49 -0.95
C ASN A 137 6.52 -18.70 -0.62
N GLY A 138 6.82 -18.90 0.65
CA GLY A 138 8.18 -19.08 1.16
C GLY A 138 8.82 -17.78 1.60
N ASP A 139 10.04 -17.87 2.10
CA ASP A 139 10.74 -16.71 2.65
C ASP A 139 11.15 -15.73 1.55
N PRO A 140 10.97 -14.41 1.79
CA PRO A 140 11.47 -13.39 0.90
C PRO A 140 12.96 -13.50 0.61
N ASN A 141 13.37 -13.23 -0.63
CA ASN A 141 14.78 -13.10 -0.96
C ASN A 141 15.40 -11.90 -0.25
N ARG A 142 16.43 -12.09 0.56
CA ARG A 142 17.02 -11.03 1.39
C ARG A 142 17.69 -9.91 0.58
N GLU A 143 18.24 -10.22 -0.60
CA GLU A 143 18.81 -9.21 -1.50
C GLU A 143 17.73 -8.31 -2.07
N TYR A 144 16.62 -8.89 -2.53
CA TYR A 144 15.47 -8.13 -3.03
C TYR A 144 14.76 -7.36 -1.91
N TYR A 145 14.74 -7.91 -0.70
CA TYR A 145 14.24 -7.18 0.46
C TYR A 145 15.09 -5.95 0.79
N ALA A 146 16.42 -6.07 0.63
CA ALA A 146 17.31 -4.92 0.81
C ALA A 146 17.04 -3.82 -0.23
N ASN A 147 16.68 -4.17 -1.47
CA ASN A 147 16.24 -3.20 -2.47
C ASN A 147 14.95 -2.49 -2.04
N LEU A 148 13.97 -3.22 -1.50
CA LEU A 148 12.74 -2.63 -0.96
C LEU A 148 13.03 -1.63 0.18
N ASN A 149 13.90 -1.99 1.11
CA ASN A 149 14.34 -1.08 2.18
C ASN A 149 15.03 0.17 1.61
N LYS A 150 15.86 0.02 0.57
CA LYS A 150 16.50 1.14 -0.15
C LYS A 150 15.46 2.08 -0.77
N TYR A 151 14.41 1.54 -1.39
CA TYR A 151 13.33 2.34 -1.94
C TYR A 151 12.59 3.13 -0.85
N ASN A 152 12.27 2.50 0.27
CA ASN A 152 11.67 3.18 1.41
C ASN A 152 12.54 4.34 1.91
N GLN A 153 13.87 4.17 1.98
CA GLN A 153 14.77 5.25 2.39
C GLN A 153 14.82 6.38 1.34
N ILE A 154 14.90 6.04 0.04
CA ILE A 154 14.85 7.03 -1.06
C ILE A 154 13.57 7.86 -0.96
N PHE A 155 12.43 7.20 -0.76
CA PHE A 155 11.15 7.87 -0.60
C PHE A 155 11.16 8.89 0.54
N VAL A 156 11.57 8.46 1.74
CA VAL A 156 11.61 9.34 2.91
C VAL A 156 12.50 10.55 2.66
N ASP A 157 13.73 10.33 2.20
CA ASP A 157 14.69 11.39 1.93
C ASP A 157 14.19 12.36 0.86
N THR A 158 13.66 11.85 -0.24
CA THR A 158 13.13 12.63 -1.37
C THR A 158 11.97 13.51 -0.93
N VAL A 159 10.98 12.95 -0.23
CA VAL A 159 9.84 13.73 0.26
C VAL A 159 10.29 14.84 1.20
N ARG A 160 11.17 14.55 2.17
CA ARG A 160 11.67 15.55 3.13
C ARG A 160 12.42 16.70 2.42
N ASP A 161 13.22 16.37 1.41
CA ASP A 161 14.03 17.35 0.66
C ASP A 161 13.20 18.32 -0.17
N THR A 162 11.96 18.02 -0.50
CA THR A 162 11.05 18.95 -1.19
C THR A 162 10.57 20.10 -0.30
N GLY A 163 10.75 20.02 1.01
CA GLY A 163 10.49 21.12 1.92
C GLY A 163 9.01 21.38 2.24
N LYS A 164 8.68 22.60 2.66
CA LYS A 164 7.32 23.04 3.03
C LYS A 164 6.65 22.08 4.04
N LYS A 165 5.41 21.65 3.77
CA LYS A 165 4.66 20.70 4.62
C LYS A 165 5.25 19.29 4.59
N ASN A 166 5.99 18.94 3.54
CA ASN A 166 6.63 17.64 3.42
C ASN A 166 7.73 17.42 4.46
N THR A 167 8.31 18.49 5.03
CA THR A 167 9.31 18.37 6.11
C THR A 167 8.78 17.67 7.37
N HIS A 168 7.47 17.56 7.54
CA HIS A 168 6.82 16.93 8.70
C HIS A 168 5.54 16.15 8.34
N ARG A 169 5.34 15.84 7.05
CA ARG A 169 4.23 14.98 6.58
C ARG A 169 4.35 13.57 7.15
N TRP A 170 3.23 12.94 7.46
CA TRP A 170 3.22 11.53 7.78
C TRP A 170 3.52 10.69 6.53
N LEU A 171 4.41 9.72 6.67
CA LEU A 171 4.87 8.82 5.62
C LEU A 171 4.60 7.37 6.01
N LEU A 172 4.04 6.59 5.09
CA LEU A 172 3.81 5.16 5.25
C LEU A 172 4.86 4.37 4.48
N VAL A 173 5.46 3.38 5.12
CA VAL A 173 6.43 2.48 4.53
C VAL A 173 6.01 1.02 4.74
N PRO A 174 5.87 0.23 3.67
CA PRO A 174 5.54 -1.19 3.78
C PRO A 174 6.78 -2.07 3.91
N GLY A 175 6.58 -3.28 4.44
CA GLY A 175 7.49 -4.40 4.26
C GLY A 175 7.16 -5.19 2.99
N TRP A 176 7.83 -6.34 2.82
CA TRP A 176 7.66 -7.23 1.68
C TRP A 176 6.20 -7.61 1.45
N ASN A 177 5.70 -7.30 0.25
CA ASN A 177 4.30 -7.54 -0.14
C ASN A 177 3.27 -7.03 0.88
N THR A 178 3.58 -5.96 1.62
CA THR A 178 2.77 -5.46 2.75
C THR A 178 2.34 -6.53 3.75
N ASN A 179 2.89 -7.75 3.64
CA ASN A 179 2.53 -8.90 4.45
C ASN A 179 2.99 -8.72 5.91
N VAL A 180 2.09 -8.97 6.86
CA VAL A 180 2.34 -8.77 8.28
C VAL A 180 3.49 -9.63 8.78
N GLU A 181 3.48 -10.94 8.51
CA GLU A 181 4.52 -11.86 8.98
C GLU A 181 5.90 -11.49 8.43
N TYR A 182 5.99 -11.14 7.13
CA TYR A 182 7.26 -10.73 6.50
C TYR A 182 7.76 -9.37 7.02
N THR A 183 6.88 -8.53 7.55
CA THR A 183 7.23 -7.21 8.11
C THR A 183 7.66 -7.32 9.58
N VAL A 184 7.01 -8.18 10.38
CA VAL A 184 7.34 -8.33 11.81
C VAL A 184 8.42 -9.34 12.09
N GLY A 185 8.54 -10.40 11.28
CA GLY A 185 9.50 -11.49 11.43
C GLY A 185 10.93 -11.11 11.04
N ASP A 186 11.86 -12.06 11.16
CA ASP A 186 13.28 -11.90 10.77
C ASP A 186 13.48 -12.20 9.28
N TYR A 187 12.83 -11.44 8.41
CA TYR A 187 12.92 -11.59 6.95
C TYR A 187 13.75 -10.50 6.27
N GLY A 188 14.03 -9.39 6.96
CA GLY A 188 14.88 -8.33 6.44
C GLY A 188 14.25 -6.94 6.42
N PHE A 189 13.06 -6.73 6.99
CA PHE A 189 12.47 -5.40 7.09
C PHE A 189 13.33 -4.50 7.99
N GLU A 190 13.72 -3.34 7.44
CA GLU A 190 14.41 -2.28 8.14
C GLU A 190 13.60 -0.99 8.02
N MET A 191 13.32 -0.37 9.16
CA MET A 191 12.65 0.93 9.19
C MET A 191 13.61 1.98 8.65
N PRO A 192 13.24 2.82 7.67
CA PRO A 192 14.10 3.90 7.22
C PRO A 192 14.36 4.92 8.33
N THR A 193 15.41 5.71 8.19
CA THR A 193 15.69 6.85 9.08
C THR A 193 14.90 8.08 8.60
N ASP A 194 14.49 8.94 9.53
CA ASP A 194 13.76 10.19 9.25
C ASP A 194 14.48 11.41 9.87
N GLU A 195 15.79 11.49 9.67
CA GLU A 195 16.65 12.52 10.28
C GLU A 195 16.33 13.94 9.80
N LYS A 196 15.72 14.05 8.62
CA LYS A 196 15.31 15.32 8.01
C LYS A 196 13.94 15.82 8.47
N CYS A 197 13.22 15.06 9.30
CA CYS A 197 11.90 15.46 9.78
C CYS A 197 11.97 16.69 10.68
N SER A 198 11.25 17.74 10.33
CA SER A 198 11.25 19.01 11.09
C SER A 198 10.32 19.01 12.31
N ALA A 199 9.59 17.94 12.56
CA ALA A 199 8.70 17.81 13.72
C ALA A 199 9.47 17.58 15.05
N GLY A 200 10.78 17.29 14.99
CA GLY A 200 11.59 16.95 16.16
C GLY A 200 11.49 15.48 16.58
N GLU A 201 10.62 14.73 15.91
CA GLU A 201 10.42 13.28 16.03
C GLU A 201 10.11 12.69 14.65
N SER A 202 10.33 11.39 14.47
CA SER A 202 9.97 10.71 13.22
C SER A 202 8.47 10.73 13.00
N ARG A 203 8.05 11.01 11.76
CA ARG A 203 6.65 10.93 11.33
C ARG A 203 6.46 9.85 10.26
N MET A 204 6.85 8.65 10.64
CA MET A 204 6.69 7.46 9.80
C MET A 204 5.74 6.47 10.47
N MET A 205 5.00 5.75 9.63
CA MET A 205 4.10 4.67 9.99
C MET A 205 4.41 3.45 9.12
N VAL A 206 4.08 2.26 9.62
CA VAL A 206 4.20 1.02 8.85
C VAL A 206 2.86 0.71 8.19
N SER A 207 2.89 0.40 6.89
CA SER A 207 1.73 -0.09 6.13
C SER A 207 1.77 -1.61 6.05
N VAL A 208 0.65 -2.25 6.35
CA VAL A 208 0.45 -3.69 6.19
C VAL A 208 -0.91 -3.97 5.55
N HIS A 209 -1.02 -5.10 4.85
CA HIS A 209 -2.28 -5.63 4.34
C HIS A 209 -2.60 -6.95 5.04
N TYR A 210 -3.89 -7.24 5.21
CA TYR A 210 -4.33 -8.45 5.90
C TYR A 210 -5.41 -9.19 5.11
N TYR A 211 -5.01 -10.24 4.42
CA TYR A 211 -5.88 -11.13 3.66
C TYR A 211 -5.69 -12.61 4.04
N ASP A 212 -5.22 -12.85 5.27
CA ASP A 212 -4.99 -14.21 5.75
C ASP A 212 -6.26 -14.83 6.38
N PRO A 213 -6.55 -16.08 6.07
CA PRO A 213 -5.88 -16.91 5.07
C PRO A 213 -6.42 -16.63 3.65
N TRP A 214 -5.53 -16.55 2.66
CA TRP A 214 -5.85 -16.19 1.29
C TRP A 214 -6.90 -17.08 0.63
N ASP A 215 -6.92 -18.39 0.93
CA ASP A 215 -7.92 -19.32 0.40
C ASP A 215 -9.36 -19.03 0.90
N TYR A 216 -9.49 -18.31 2.02
CA TYR A 216 -10.78 -17.75 2.47
C TYR A 216 -11.02 -16.33 1.92
N CYS A 217 -10.02 -15.46 1.98
CA CYS A 217 -10.19 -14.04 1.68
C CYS A 217 -10.16 -13.72 0.19
N GLY A 218 -9.26 -14.33 -0.60
CA GLY A 218 -8.93 -13.87 -1.95
C GLY A 218 -9.23 -14.85 -3.09
N THR A 219 -9.51 -16.13 -2.83
CA THR A 219 -9.83 -17.07 -3.90
C THR A 219 -11.32 -17.09 -4.22
N GLU A 220 -11.68 -17.10 -5.51
CA GLU A 220 -13.06 -17.17 -5.98
C GLU A 220 -13.66 -18.58 -5.90
N ASP A 221 -12.86 -19.58 -5.51
CA ASP A 221 -13.38 -20.93 -5.38
C ASP A 221 -14.31 -21.07 -4.15
N LEU A 222 -15.33 -21.90 -4.29
CA LEU A 222 -16.31 -22.15 -3.22
C LEU A 222 -15.86 -23.25 -2.24
N LYS A 223 -14.56 -23.60 -2.21
CA LYS A 223 -14.06 -24.67 -1.35
C LYS A 223 -13.85 -24.20 0.08
N THR A 224 -13.32 -22.98 0.26
CA THR A 224 -13.09 -22.40 1.58
C THR A 224 -14.04 -21.23 1.79
N ILE A 225 -15.17 -21.49 2.46
CA ILE A 225 -16.25 -20.53 2.72
C ILE A 225 -16.52 -20.29 4.19
N LEU A 226 -15.79 -20.97 5.08
CA LEU A 226 -15.92 -20.87 6.52
C LEU A 226 -14.57 -20.50 7.13
N TRP A 227 -14.62 -19.67 8.17
CA TRP A 227 -13.43 -19.22 8.89
C TRP A 227 -13.69 -19.18 10.40
N GLY A 228 -12.64 -19.41 11.18
CA GLY A 228 -12.60 -19.19 12.63
C GLY A 228 -13.60 -19.99 13.45
N GLU A 229 -13.85 -19.53 14.67
CA GLU A 229 -14.78 -20.17 15.62
C GLU A 229 -16.22 -20.19 15.09
N TYR A 230 -16.64 -19.15 14.37
CA TYR A 230 -17.97 -19.13 13.78
C TYR A 230 -18.15 -20.24 12.74
N GLY A 231 -17.10 -20.51 11.96
CA GLY A 231 -17.07 -21.62 11.00
C GLY A 231 -17.21 -23.00 11.70
N ASP A 232 -16.54 -23.19 12.84
CA ASP A 232 -16.66 -24.41 13.64
C ASP A 232 -18.08 -24.59 14.17
N ASN A 233 -18.71 -23.54 14.66
CA ASN A 233 -20.09 -23.57 15.11
C ASN A 233 -21.08 -23.96 13.99
N LEU A 234 -20.88 -23.43 12.77
CA LEU A 234 -21.71 -23.80 11.62
C LEU A 234 -21.55 -25.28 11.23
N ILE A 235 -20.34 -25.83 11.33
CA ILE A 235 -20.07 -27.25 11.10
C ILE A 235 -20.81 -28.12 12.13
N GLU A 236 -20.70 -27.76 13.40
CA GLU A 236 -21.28 -28.55 14.51
C GLU A 236 -22.81 -28.48 14.53
N VAL A 237 -23.38 -27.28 14.35
CA VAL A 237 -24.83 -27.04 14.48
C VAL A 237 -25.58 -27.32 13.18
N ASN A 238 -25.05 -26.90 12.05
CA ASN A 238 -25.74 -26.93 10.76
C ASN A 238 -25.23 -28.03 9.82
N GLY A 239 -24.21 -28.77 10.19
CA GLY A 239 -23.68 -29.89 9.42
C GLY A 239 -22.92 -29.48 8.15
N PHE A 240 -22.36 -28.28 8.10
CA PHE A 240 -21.49 -27.89 7.00
C PHE A 240 -20.27 -28.81 6.88
N PRO A 241 -19.78 -29.11 5.67
CA PRO A 241 -18.60 -29.96 5.52
C PRO A 241 -17.35 -29.29 6.10
N LYS A 242 -16.61 -30.00 6.93
CA LYS A 242 -15.33 -29.52 7.52
C LYS A 242 -14.30 -29.11 6.48
N MET A 243 -14.33 -29.69 5.29
CA MET A 243 -13.44 -29.36 4.17
C MET A 243 -13.64 -27.94 3.64
N ASN A 244 -14.75 -27.29 3.95
CA ASN A 244 -15.06 -25.93 3.53
C ASN A 244 -14.56 -24.87 4.53
N LYS A 245 -13.90 -25.26 5.63
CA LYS A 245 -13.29 -24.33 6.57
C LYS A 245 -11.81 -24.11 6.25
N ALA A 246 -11.35 -22.88 6.38
CA ALA A 246 -9.93 -22.53 6.36
C ALA A 246 -9.14 -23.37 7.37
N LYS A 247 -7.97 -23.86 6.99
CA LYS A 247 -7.15 -24.77 7.80
C LYS A 247 -6.16 -24.06 8.71
N TRP A 248 -6.00 -22.75 8.51
CA TRP A 248 -5.07 -21.90 9.25
C TRP A 248 -5.61 -20.46 9.26
N GLY A 249 -4.93 -19.56 9.94
CA GLY A 249 -5.28 -18.14 9.94
C GLY A 249 -6.55 -17.84 10.73
N ASP A 250 -6.85 -18.59 11.80
CA ASP A 250 -7.97 -18.34 12.69
C ASP A 250 -7.71 -17.11 13.61
N GLU A 251 -8.64 -16.86 14.53
CA GLU A 251 -8.56 -15.72 15.44
C GLU A 251 -7.26 -15.72 16.26
N SER A 252 -6.76 -16.90 16.66
CA SER A 252 -5.52 -16.98 17.42
C SER A 252 -4.28 -16.59 16.59
N TYR A 253 -4.26 -16.94 15.33
CA TYR A 253 -3.20 -16.52 14.40
C TYR A 253 -3.23 -15.00 14.18
N LEU A 254 -4.42 -14.42 14.00
CA LEU A 254 -4.59 -12.97 13.87
C LEU A 254 -4.10 -12.24 15.13
N ASP A 255 -4.50 -12.71 16.32
CA ASP A 255 -4.08 -12.14 17.59
C ASP A 255 -2.55 -12.20 17.78
N ASP A 256 -1.92 -13.31 17.40
CA ASP A 256 -0.46 -13.48 17.45
C ASP A 256 0.26 -12.49 16.52
N LEU A 257 -0.21 -12.33 15.28
CA LEU A 257 0.38 -11.37 14.33
C LEU A 257 0.24 -9.93 14.81
N PHE A 258 -0.94 -9.56 15.28
CA PHE A 258 -1.19 -8.19 15.76
C PHE A 258 -0.44 -7.90 17.06
N THR A 259 -0.22 -8.90 17.90
CA THR A 259 0.65 -8.79 19.07
C THR A 259 2.10 -8.57 18.65
N LYS A 260 2.61 -9.28 17.64
CA LYS A 260 3.96 -9.06 17.10
C LYS A 260 4.11 -7.64 16.51
N MET A 261 3.11 -7.14 15.78
CA MET A 261 3.11 -5.75 15.29
C MET A 261 3.13 -4.74 16.43
N GLN A 262 2.29 -4.96 17.46
CA GLN A 262 2.26 -4.11 18.64
C GLN A 262 3.63 -4.08 19.32
N ASP A 263 4.26 -5.24 19.50
CA ASP A 263 5.55 -5.34 20.20
C ASP A 263 6.69 -4.73 19.40
N LYS A 264 6.71 -4.93 18.08
CA LYS A 264 7.79 -4.42 17.21
C LYS A 264 7.67 -2.94 16.92
N PHE A 265 6.47 -2.43 16.70
CA PHE A 265 6.23 -1.08 16.20
C PHE A 265 5.50 -0.18 17.20
N VAL A 266 4.27 -0.51 17.59
CA VAL A 266 3.40 0.41 18.35
C VAL A 266 3.98 0.73 19.74
N LYS A 267 4.59 -0.24 20.44
CA LYS A 267 5.29 -0.01 21.72
C LYS A 267 6.58 0.82 21.60
N ASN A 268 7.04 1.03 20.37
CA ASN A 268 8.20 1.86 20.06
C ASN A 268 7.79 3.17 19.35
N ASP A 269 6.55 3.61 19.57
CA ASP A 269 5.96 4.85 19.05
C ASP A 269 5.93 4.91 17.50
N ILE A 270 5.89 3.75 16.82
CA ILE A 270 5.72 3.64 15.38
C ILE A 270 4.29 3.17 15.10
N PRO A 271 3.39 4.04 14.59
CA PRO A 271 2.04 3.64 14.25
C PRO A 271 2.01 2.62 13.10
N VAL A 272 0.98 1.75 13.10
CA VAL A 272 0.75 0.79 12.02
C VAL A 272 -0.63 1.04 11.43
N ILE A 273 -0.72 1.06 10.11
CA ILE A 273 -1.98 1.17 9.37
C ILE A 273 -2.20 -0.12 8.58
N ILE A 274 -3.41 -0.67 8.66
CA ILE A 274 -3.86 -1.73 7.76
C ILE A 274 -4.42 -1.02 6.53
N GLY A 275 -3.62 -0.99 5.44
CA GLY A 275 -3.95 -0.29 4.20
C GLY A 275 -5.04 -1.00 3.40
N GLU A 276 -5.06 -2.32 3.48
CA GLU A 276 -6.05 -3.17 2.81
C GLU A 276 -6.39 -4.39 3.67
N TYR A 277 -7.66 -4.76 3.68
CA TYR A 277 -8.15 -5.99 4.27
C TYR A 277 -9.53 -6.33 3.72
N GLY A 278 -9.93 -7.59 3.84
CA GLY A 278 -11.28 -8.00 3.44
C GLY A 278 -11.37 -9.46 3.06
N CYS A 279 -12.56 -9.84 2.63
CA CYS A 279 -12.80 -11.12 1.98
C CYS A 279 -13.82 -10.92 0.85
N ILE A 280 -13.69 -11.73 -0.20
CA ILE A 280 -14.65 -11.75 -1.29
C ILE A 280 -15.97 -12.39 -0.84
N ASP A 281 -17.08 -11.95 -1.41
CA ASP A 281 -18.38 -12.58 -1.21
C ASP A 281 -18.45 -13.90 -2.00
N LYS A 282 -18.72 -15.03 -1.31
CA LYS A 282 -18.73 -16.38 -1.88
C LYS A 282 -20.10 -17.05 -1.81
#